data_d3bc2b66768ade013114708e9e8a1ac0
#
_entry.id   d3bc2b66768ade013114708e9e8a1ac0
#
_cell.length_a   1.000
_cell.length_b   1.000
_cell.length_c   1.000
_cell.angle_alpha   90.00
_cell.angle_beta   90.00
_cell.angle_gamma   90.00
#
_symmetry.space_group_name_H-M   'P 1'
#
loop_
_entity.id
_entity.type
_entity.pdbx_description
1 polymer ?
#
loop_
_entity_poly.entity_id
_entity_poly.type
_entity_poly.pdbx_seq_one_letter_code
_entity_poly.pdbx_strand_id
1 'polypeptide(L)'
;MRISSRIFAGLPILFLLLAGTQNVFANSITFNFSFSGTGITSSGMFTATPVSGNEFVVTSISGTQNGSAMTLLAPLAFAGNDNDIFSTSPFLTGGGLAFVLSNGTTFYNVYFNTGTGTYFECNSLSPCPIGAGTPITFSLTEVPEPSTLMLLGSGLIGLAGVARRKLLG
;
A
#
# COMPACT_ATOMS: atom_id res chain seq x y z
N MET A 1 50.75 -48.72 29.65
CA MET A 1 49.53 -48.01 30.01
C MET A 1 49.38 -46.81 29.07
N ARG A 2 48.60 -46.95 27.99
CA ARG A 2 48.42 -45.91 26.96
C ARG A 2 47.08 -45.30 27.15
N ILE A 3 47.03 -44.04 27.56
CA ILE A 3 45.83 -43.22 27.68
C ILE A 3 45.54 -42.61 26.31
N SER A 4 44.51 -43.11 25.67
CA SER A 4 44.03 -42.58 24.39
C SER A 4 43.18 -41.35 24.66
N SER A 5 43.72 -40.17 24.44
CA SER A 5 42.99 -38.91 24.48
C SER A 5 42.14 -38.78 23.21
N ARG A 6 40.82 -38.96 23.33
CA ARG A 6 39.88 -38.64 22.28
C ARG A 6 39.57 -37.14 22.37
N ILE A 7 40.19 -36.38 21.49
CA ILE A 7 39.86 -35.00 21.30
C ILE A 7 38.48 -34.94 20.65
N PHE A 8 37.48 -34.56 21.43
CA PHE A 8 36.19 -34.18 20.92
C PHE A 8 36.39 -32.83 20.23
N ALA A 9 36.54 -32.86 18.90
CA ALA A 9 36.46 -31.65 18.07
C ALA A 9 34.98 -31.22 18.08
N GLY A 10 34.64 -30.38 19.04
CA GLY A 10 33.38 -29.65 19.04
C GLY A 10 33.36 -28.74 17.81
N LEU A 11 32.58 -29.14 16.81
CA LEU A 11 32.28 -28.29 15.65
C LEU A 11 31.52 -27.06 16.18
N PRO A 12 32.06 -25.85 16.14
CA PRO A 12 31.27 -24.68 16.44
C PRO A 12 30.22 -24.60 15.33
N ILE A 13 28.96 -24.84 15.70
CA ILE A 13 27.82 -24.47 14.88
C ILE A 13 27.90 -22.94 14.81
N LEU A 14 28.57 -22.48 13.78
CA LEU A 14 28.55 -21.09 13.36
C LEU A 14 27.12 -20.84 12.93
N PHE A 15 26.30 -20.49 13.90
CA PHE A 15 25.01 -19.83 13.64
C PHE A 15 25.38 -18.48 13.03
N LEU A 16 25.63 -18.53 11.72
CA LEU A 16 25.72 -17.35 10.93
C LEU A 16 24.32 -16.71 11.01
N LEU A 17 24.13 -15.88 12.04
CA LEU A 17 23.15 -14.84 12.00
C LEU A 17 23.48 -14.02 10.74
N LEU A 18 22.90 -14.42 9.62
CA LEU A 18 22.63 -13.48 8.55
C LEU A 18 21.65 -12.46 9.15
N ALA A 19 22.22 -11.53 9.93
CA ALA A 19 21.66 -10.21 10.04
C ALA A 19 21.82 -9.59 8.64
N GLY A 20 21.03 -10.12 7.69
CA GLY A 20 20.77 -9.42 6.47
C GLY A 20 20.28 -8.08 6.91
N THR A 21 20.99 -7.01 6.59
CA THR A 21 20.45 -5.67 6.59
C THR A 21 19.21 -5.78 5.72
N GLN A 22 18.08 -6.02 6.37
CA GLN A 22 16.80 -5.89 5.75
C GLN A 22 16.77 -4.40 5.40
N ASN A 23 17.02 -4.09 4.13
CA ASN A 23 16.51 -2.87 3.59
C ASN A 23 15.04 -2.94 3.93
N VAL A 24 14.61 -2.18 4.92
CA VAL A 24 13.21 -1.92 5.18
C VAL A 24 12.80 -1.10 3.96
N PHE A 25 12.55 -1.78 2.85
CA PHE A 25 11.73 -1.22 1.81
C PHE A 25 10.44 -0.88 2.54
N ALA A 26 10.06 0.38 2.53
CA ALA A 26 8.78 0.79 3.05
C ALA A 26 7.76 -0.15 2.39
N ASN A 27 7.17 -1.04 3.20
CA ASN A 27 6.34 -2.12 2.68
C ASN A 27 5.16 -1.45 2.00
N SER A 28 5.08 -1.53 0.67
CA SER A 28 4.00 -0.90 -0.05
C SER A 28 2.73 -1.68 0.21
N ILE A 29 1.69 -1.00 0.60
CA ILE A 29 0.37 -1.56 0.89
C ILE A 29 -0.54 -1.28 -0.30
N THR A 30 -1.38 -2.25 -0.62
CA THR A 30 -2.38 -2.12 -1.68
C THR A 30 -3.75 -1.86 -1.08
N PHE A 31 -4.49 -0.93 -1.67
CA PHE A 31 -5.87 -0.63 -1.31
C PHE A 31 -6.75 -0.75 -2.54
N ASN A 32 -7.90 -1.41 -2.40
CA ASN A 32 -8.99 -1.29 -3.37
C ASN A 32 -9.74 0.01 -3.12
N PHE A 33 -10.02 0.76 -4.18
CA PHE A 33 -10.85 1.94 -4.10
C PHE A 33 -12.04 1.85 -5.04
N SER A 34 -13.10 2.55 -4.69
CA SER A 34 -14.18 2.88 -5.60
C SER A 34 -14.79 4.23 -5.23
N PHE A 35 -15.22 4.98 -6.24
CA PHE A 35 -16.03 6.17 -6.01
C PHE A 35 -17.06 6.35 -7.10
N SER A 36 -18.18 6.96 -6.75
CA SER A 36 -19.29 7.22 -7.68
C SER A 36 -20.03 8.49 -7.35
N GLY A 37 -20.54 9.14 -8.39
CA GLY A 37 -21.36 10.35 -8.32
C GLY A 37 -22.13 10.53 -9.61
N THR A 38 -22.74 11.68 -9.80
CA THR A 38 -23.50 11.97 -11.03
C THR A 38 -22.59 11.94 -12.27
N GLY A 39 -22.75 10.94 -13.12
CA GLY A 39 -21.92 10.74 -14.31
C GLY A 39 -20.50 10.23 -14.03
N ILE A 40 -20.21 9.80 -12.80
CA ILE A 40 -18.90 9.32 -12.35
C ILE A 40 -19.06 7.90 -11.83
N THR A 41 -18.24 6.99 -12.35
CA THR A 41 -18.05 5.63 -11.81
C THR A 41 -16.59 5.26 -11.94
N SER A 42 -15.94 4.97 -10.82
CA SER A 42 -14.52 4.67 -10.78
C SER A 42 -14.23 3.53 -9.82
N SER A 43 -13.25 2.71 -10.19
CA SER A 43 -12.73 1.66 -9.30
C SER A 43 -11.33 1.23 -9.71
N GLY A 44 -10.60 0.66 -8.76
CA GLY A 44 -9.25 0.18 -9.01
C GLY A 44 -8.49 -0.10 -7.72
N MET A 45 -7.17 0.01 -7.82
CA MET A 45 -6.23 -0.20 -6.72
C MET A 45 -5.24 0.96 -6.61
N PHE A 46 -4.92 1.34 -5.39
CA PHE A 46 -3.78 2.18 -5.06
C PHE A 46 -2.66 1.30 -4.51
N THR A 47 -1.42 1.60 -4.92
CA THR A 47 -0.24 1.18 -4.17
C THR A 47 0.23 2.38 -3.38
N ALA A 48 0.43 2.22 -2.08
CA ALA A 48 0.79 3.32 -1.18
C ALA A 48 1.90 2.91 -0.21
N THR A 49 2.67 3.88 0.24
CA THR A 49 3.71 3.72 1.25
C THR A 49 3.24 4.30 2.58
N PRO A 50 3.42 3.59 3.71
CA PRO A 50 3.07 4.14 5.02
C PRO A 50 3.97 5.35 5.36
N VAL A 51 3.36 6.37 5.94
CA VAL A 51 4.02 7.57 6.44
C VAL A 51 4.04 7.56 7.97
N SER A 52 2.86 7.59 8.58
CA SER A 52 2.72 7.51 10.03
C SER A 52 1.31 7.08 10.44
N GLY A 53 1.20 6.25 11.49
CA GLY A 53 -0.11 5.83 12.00
C GLY A 53 -0.95 5.14 10.93
N ASN A 54 -2.06 5.77 10.56
CA ASN A 54 -2.99 5.29 9.54
C ASN A 54 -2.90 6.07 8.21
N GLU A 55 -1.84 6.86 8.03
CA GLU A 55 -1.59 7.70 6.86
C GLU A 55 -0.62 7.03 5.88
N PHE A 56 -0.92 7.15 4.59
CA PHE A 56 -0.16 6.56 3.48
C PHE A 56 -0.09 7.55 2.32
N VAL A 57 1.03 7.55 1.60
CA VAL A 57 1.17 8.29 0.33
C VAL A 57 0.96 7.33 -0.83
N VAL A 58 0.02 7.64 -1.71
CA VAL A 58 -0.22 6.86 -2.94
C VAL A 58 0.94 7.09 -3.91
N THR A 59 1.56 5.99 -4.34
CA THR A 59 2.69 5.99 -5.26
C THR A 59 2.31 5.51 -6.66
N SER A 60 1.21 4.77 -6.78
CA SER A 60 0.66 4.38 -8.07
C SER A 60 -0.85 4.14 -8.00
N ILE A 61 -1.50 4.24 -9.14
CA ILE A 61 -2.90 3.93 -9.34
C ILE A 61 -3.05 2.95 -10.51
N SER A 62 -3.90 1.94 -10.33
CA SER A 62 -4.34 1.04 -11.38
C SER A 62 -5.85 0.95 -11.33
N GLY A 63 -6.53 1.61 -12.25
CA GLY A 63 -7.98 1.67 -12.22
C GLY A 63 -8.55 2.41 -13.42
N THR A 64 -9.87 2.54 -13.43
CA THR A 64 -10.59 3.24 -14.48
C THR A 64 -11.64 4.17 -13.90
N GLN A 65 -11.92 5.23 -14.63
CA GLN A 65 -13.10 6.07 -14.44
C GLN A 65 -13.88 6.11 -15.74
N ASN A 66 -15.16 5.76 -15.68
CA ASN A 66 -16.04 5.66 -16.84
C ASN A 66 -15.43 4.83 -17.99
N GLY A 67 -14.69 3.77 -17.65
CA GLY A 67 -14.00 2.88 -18.60
C GLY A 67 -12.64 3.38 -19.11
N SER A 68 -12.21 4.60 -18.79
CA SER A 68 -10.89 5.15 -19.18
C SER A 68 -9.87 4.92 -18.08
N ALA A 69 -8.67 4.43 -18.44
CA ALA A 69 -7.61 4.17 -17.50
C ALA A 69 -7.12 5.46 -16.82
N MET A 70 -6.82 5.35 -15.53
CA MET A 70 -6.33 6.44 -14.70
C MET A 70 -4.80 6.39 -14.61
N THR A 71 -4.16 7.56 -14.64
CA THR A 71 -2.73 7.74 -14.37
C THR A 71 -2.57 8.76 -13.25
N LEU A 72 -1.88 8.37 -12.18
CA LEU A 72 -1.63 9.23 -11.02
C LEU A 72 -0.77 10.43 -11.43
N LEU A 73 -1.12 11.60 -10.94
CA LEU A 73 -0.30 12.81 -11.05
C LEU A 73 0.63 12.92 -9.83
N ALA A 74 1.76 13.59 -10.01
CA ALA A 74 2.64 13.90 -8.89
C ALA A 74 1.94 14.80 -7.86
N PRO A 75 2.34 14.77 -6.58
CA PRO A 75 1.88 15.73 -5.60
C PRO A 75 2.07 17.18 -6.09
N LEU A 76 1.10 18.04 -5.78
CA LEU A 76 1.02 19.46 -6.17
C LEU A 76 0.88 19.71 -7.68
N ALA A 77 0.69 18.68 -8.50
CA ALA A 77 0.55 18.83 -9.93
C ALA A 77 -0.82 19.42 -10.34
N PHE A 78 -1.87 19.19 -9.55
CA PHE A 78 -3.20 19.73 -9.82
C PHE A 78 -4.01 19.96 -8.54
N ALA A 79 -4.59 21.14 -8.42
CA ALA A 79 -5.51 21.55 -7.33
C ALA A 79 -4.94 21.36 -5.91
N GLY A 80 -3.61 21.36 -5.75
CA GLY A 80 -2.94 21.19 -4.48
C GLY A 80 -2.98 19.76 -3.92
N ASN A 81 -3.14 18.77 -4.82
CA ASN A 81 -3.14 17.35 -4.41
C ASN A 81 -1.88 16.96 -3.62
N ASP A 82 -2.07 16.24 -2.52
CA ASP A 82 -0.98 15.69 -1.71
C ASP A 82 -0.78 14.18 -1.95
N ASN A 83 -1.79 13.52 -2.53
CA ASN A 83 -1.89 12.08 -2.74
C ASN A 83 -1.85 11.27 -1.44
N ASP A 84 -2.23 11.89 -0.33
CA ASP A 84 -2.32 11.22 0.97
C ASP A 84 -3.69 10.57 1.16
N ILE A 85 -3.65 9.34 1.68
CA ILE A 85 -4.83 8.57 2.03
C ILE A 85 -4.74 8.08 3.48
N PHE A 86 -5.89 7.78 4.08
CA PHE A 86 -5.99 7.17 5.40
C PHE A 86 -6.69 5.81 5.31
N SER A 87 -6.26 4.84 6.11
CA SER A 87 -6.93 3.52 6.18
C SER A 87 -8.30 3.57 6.87
N THR A 88 -8.64 4.69 7.50
CA THR A 88 -9.93 4.95 8.16
C THR A 88 -10.56 6.23 7.64
N SER A 89 -11.92 6.29 7.65
CA SER A 89 -12.64 7.49 7.20
C SER A 89 -12.37 8.71 8.12
N PRO A 90 -12.20 9.91 7.54
CA PRO A 90 -12.18 10.20 6.10
C PRO A 90 -10.93 9.65 5.42
N PHE A 91 -11.09 8.99 4.27
CA PHE A 91 -10.01 8.29 3.57
C PHE A 91 -9.08 9.22 2.78
N LEU A 92 -9.49 10.45 2.49
CA LEU A 92 -8.73 11.44 1.73
C LEU A 92 -8.56 12.71 2.55
N THR A 93 -7.50 13.44 2.25
CA THR A 93 -7.25 14.80 2.75
C THR A 93 -8.06 15.85 1.99
N GLY A 94 -7.93 17.11 2.38
CA GLY A 94 -8.44 18.25 1.62
C GLY A 94 -7.62 18.54 0.35
N GLY A 95 -6.36 18.10 0.28
CA GLY A 95 -5.54 18.12 -0.93
C GLY A 95 -5.97 17.04 -1.92
N GLY A 96 -6.21 15.84 -1.42
CA GLY A 96 -6.76 14.74 -2.18
C GLY A 96 -5.79 14.10 -3.17
N LEU A 97 -6.34 13.33 -4.10
CA LEU A 97 -5.61 12.51 -5.05
C LEU A 97 -5.93 12.94 -6.48
N ALA A 98 -4.90 13.32 -7.24
CA ALA A 98 -5.06 13.78 -8.60
C ALA A 98 -4.59 12.77 -9.64
N PHE A 99 -5.32 12.73 -10.76
CA PHE A 99 -5.05 11.80 -11.88
C PHE A 99 -5.48 12.40 -13.21
N VAL A 100 -5.03 11.76 -14.29
CA VAL A 100 -5.46 12.02 -15.66
C VAL A 100 -6.02 10.75 -16.27
N LEU A 101 -7.01 10.88 -17.17
CA LEU A 101 -7.59 9.75 -17.90
C LEU A 101 -6.88 9.53 -19.23
N SER A 102 -6.73 8.29 -19.65
CA SER A 102 -6.06 7.90 -20.90
C SER A 102 -6.73 8.40 -22.17
N ASN A 103 -8.02 8.79 -22.10
CA ASN A 103 -8.80 9.30 -23.23
C ASN A 103 -8.77 10.83 -23.35
N GLY A 104 -7.99 11.53 -22.52
CA GLY A 104 -8.00 13.00 -22.50
C GLY A 104 -6.81 13.62 -21.80
N THR A 105 -6.84 14.95 -21.75
CA THR A 105 -5.85 15.78 -21.08
C THR A 105 -6.43 16.48 -19.85
N THR A 106 -7.67 16.16 -19.48
CA THR A 106 -8.33 16.74 -18.32
C THR A 106 -7.77 16.11 -17.06
N PHE A 107 -7.30 16.95 -16.14
CA PHE A 107 -6.88 16.54 -14.82
C PHE A 107 -8.08 16.49 -13.87
N TYR A 108 -8.10 15.52 -13.01
CA TYR A 108 -9.12 15.31 -11.98
C TYR A 108 -8.48 15.29 -10.61
N ASN A 109 -9.21 15.74 -9.58
CA ASN A 109 -8.82 15.58 -8.19
C ASN A 109 -10.03 15.12 -7.39
N VAL A 110 -9.86 14.07 -6.60
CA VAL A 110 -10.83 13.61 -5.61
C VAL A 110 -10.32 13.94 -4.21
N TYR A 111 -11.13 14.61 -3.40
CA TYR A 111 -10.71 15.13 -2.11
C TYR A 111 -11.86 15.11 -1.08
N PHE A 112 -11.51 15.22 0.19
CA PHE A 112 -12.49 15.33 1.27
C PHE A 112 -12.60 16.77 1.74
N ASN A 113 -13.83 17.28 1.75
CA ASN A 113 -14.12 18.61 2.29
C ASN A 113 -14.54 18.49 3.75
N THR A 114 -13.69 18.91 4.66
CA THR A 114 -13.93 18.86 6.11
C THR A 114 -15.08 19.78 6.54
N GLY A 115 -15.35 20.85 5.80
CA GLY A 115 -16.43 21.79 6.10
C GLY A 115 -17.83 21.22 5.85
N THR A 116 -17.95 20.31 4.86
CA THR A 116 -19.23 19.67 4.52
C THR A 116 -19.30 18.20 4.93
N GLY A 117 -18.17 17.58 5.29
CA GLY A 117 -18.08 16.15 5.61
C GLY A 117 -18.30 15.26 4.37
N THR A 118 -18.01 15.75 3.17
CA THR A 118 -18.34 15.08 1.90
C THR A 118 -17.11 15.00 1.00
N TYR A 119 -17.03 13.93 0.22
CA TYR A 119 -16.03 13.80 -0.85
C TYR A 119 -16.52 14.47 -2.13
N PHE A 120 -15.60 15.05 -2.88
CA PHE A 120 -15.88 15.70 -4.16
C PHE A 120 -14.88 15.28 -5.22
N GLU A 121 -15.33 15.27 -6.48
CA GLU A 121 -14.45 15.26 -7.64
C GLU A 121 -14.52 16.60 -8.34
N CYS A 122 -13.39 17.19 -8.67
CA CYS A 122 -13.27 18.34 -9.52
C CYS A 122 -12.32 18.07 -10.70
N ASN A 123 -12.31 18.93 -11.71
CA ASN A 123 -11.45 18.75 -12.88
C ASN A 123 -10.88 20.08 -13.41
N SER A 124 -9.88 19.98 -14.30
CA SER A 124 -9.17 21.14 -14.87
C SER A 124 -10.00 22.00 -15.82
N LEU A 125 -11.19 21.56 -16.23
CA LEU A 125 -12.12 22.32 -17.06
C LEU A 125 -12.99 23.28 -16.24
N SER A 126 -13.05 23.05 -14.94
CA SER A 126 -13.75 23.92 -13.98
C SER A 126 -12.83 24.15 -12.79
N PRO A 127 -12.64 25.42 -12.35
CA PRO A 127 -11.81 25.67 -11.17
C PRO A 127 -12.23 24.74 -10.01
N CYS A 128 -11.24 24.20 -9.27
CA CYS A 128 -11.45 23.38 -8.09
C CYS A 128 -11.30 24.22 -6.80
N PRO A 129 -12.16 25.23 -6.53
CA PRO A 129 -12.14 25.84 -5.20
C PRO A 129 -12.60 24.82 -4.18
N ILE A 130 -12.08 24.93 -2.97
CA ILE A 130 -12.49 24.07 -1.84
C ILE A 130 -14.02 24.08 -1.72
N GLY A 131 -14.63 22.91 -1.84
CA GLY A 131 -16.09 22.74 -1.80
C GLY A 131 -16.81 22.86 -3.15
N ALA A 132 -16.09 23.02 -4.26
CA ALA A 132 -16.66 22.94 -5.61
C ALA A 132 -16.30 21.60 -6.26
N GLY A 133 -17.23 21.08 -7.03
CA GLY A 133 -17.09 19.80 -7.73
C GLY A 133 -18.36 18.99 -7.66
N THR A 134 -18.31 17.79 -8.19
CA THR A 134 -19.40 16.83 -8.11
C THR A 134 -19.28 16.04 -6.80
N PRO A 135 -20.28 16.03 -5.93
CA PRO A 135 -20.29 15.17 -4.74
C PRO A 135 -20.19 13.71 -5.16
N ILE A 136 -19.35 12.97 -4.45
CA ILE A 136 -19.15 11.53 -4.68
C ILE A 136 -19.24 10.75 -3.37
N THR A 137 -19.57 9.47 -3.49
CA THR A 137 -19.33 8.48 -2.44
C THR A 137 -17.97 7.84 -2.69
N PHE A 138 -17.10 7.80 -1.69
CA PHE A 138 -15.75 7.21 -1.78
C PHE A 138 -15.62 6.04 -0.81
N SER A 139 -15.03 4.95 -1.27
CA SER A 139 -14.72 3.75 -0.47
C SER A 139 -13.27 3.33 -0.68
N LEU A 140 -12.63 2.92 0.40
CA LEU A 140 -11.28 2.40 0.42
C LEU A 140 -11.21 1.17 1.32
N THR A 141 -10.53 0.12 0.87
CA THR A 141 -10.33 -1.10 1.64
C THR A 141 -8.92 -1.63 1.41
N GLU A 142 -8.18 -1.84 2.48
CA GLU A 142 -6.87 -2.44 2.42
C GLU A 142 -6.96 -3.88 1.90
N VAL A 143 -6.07 -4.24 0.97
CA VAL A 143 -5.92 -5.61 0.48
C VAL A 143 -4.98 -6.34 1.43
N PRO A 144 -5.43 -7.39 2.14
CA PRO A 144 -4.57 -8.15 3.03
C PRO A 144 -3.36 -8.71 2.26
N GLU A 145 -2.16 -8.61 2.84
CA GLU A 145 -0.99 -9.25 2.26
C GLU A 145 -1.25 -10.75 2.05
N PRO A 146 -0.83 -11.32 0.91
CA PRO A 146 -0.98 -12.74 0.68
C PRO A 146 -0.40 -13.53 1.85
N SER A 147 -1.15 -14.50 2.38
CA SER A 147 -0.72 -15.39 3.47
C SER A 147 0.51 -16.25 3.12
N THR A 148 1.13 -16.01 1.98
CA THR A 148 2.40 -16.62 1.54
C THR A 148 3.53 -16.39 2.53
N LEU A 149 3.62 -15.23 3.18
CA LEU A 149 4.60 -14.98 4.25
C LEU A 149 4.32 -15.84 5.49
N MET A 150 3.05 -16.00 5.87
CA MET A 150 2.65 -16.91 6.95
C MET A 150 2.91 -18.36 6.57
N LEU A 151 2.64 -18.76 5.33
CA LEU A 151 2.90 -20.11 4.84
C LEU A 151 4.39 -20.40 4.79
N LEU A 152 5.21 -19.45 4.31
CA LEU A 152 6.67 -19.56 4.32
C LEU A 152 7.20 -19.68 5.76
N GLY A 153 6.73 -18.84 6.67
CA GLY A 153 7.12 -18.88 8.08
C GLY A 153 6.77 -20.22 8.74
N SER A 154 5.54 -20.70 8.56
CA SER A 154 5.11 -22.00 9.08
C SER A 154 5.83 -23.17 8.41
N GLY A 155 6.14 -23.07 7.11
CA GLY A 155 6.94 -24.05 6.37
C GLY A 155 8.37 -24.18 6.93
N LEU A 156 9.03 -23.04 7.21
CA LEU A 156 10.37 -23.03 7.82
C LEU A 156 10.38 -23.62 9.23
N ILE A 157 9.37 -23.32 10.05
CA ILE A 157 9.22 -23.91 11.39
C ILE A 157 9.02 -25.43 11.29
N GLY A 158 8.19 -25.88 10.35
CA GLY A 158 7.98 -27.30 10.07
C GLY A 158 9.27 -28.02 9.67
N LEU A 159 10.05 -27.44 8.76
CA LEU A 159 11.34 -27.99 8.32
C LEU A 159 12.37 -28.05 9.48
N ALA A 160 12.44 -27.01 10.31
CA ALA A 160 13.30 -26.99 11.48
C ALA A 160 12.94 -28.09 12.49
N GLY A 161 11.65 -28.35 12.68
CA GLY A 161 11.15 -29.45 13.53
C GLY A 161 11.57 -30.83 13.02
N VAL A 162 11.47 -31.08 11.72
CA VAL A 162 11.90 -32.34 11.07
C VAL A 162 13.42 -32.52 11.16
N ALA A 163 14.18 -31.45 10.88
CA ALA A 163 15.65 -31.51 10.99
C ALA A 163 16.11 -31.82 12.41
N ARG A 164 15.50 -31.18 13.41
CA ARG A 164 15.81 -31.49 14.84
C ARG A 164 15.53 -32.92 15.20
N ARG A 165 14.45 -33.52 14.73
CA ARG A 165 14.09 -34.92 15.02
C ARG A 165 15.10 -35.91 14.43
N LYS A 166 15.66 -35.61 13.23
CA LYS A 166 16.69 -36.45 12.60
C LYS A 166 18.07 -36.35 13.26
N LEU A 167 18.37 -35.23 13.91
CA LEU A 167 19.67 -34.99 14.54
C LEU A 167 19.73 -35.49 15.98
N LEU A 168 18.57 -35.66 16.64
CA LEU A 168 18.48 -36.06 18.06
C LEU A 168 17.93 -37.48 18.27
N GLY A 169 17.52 -38.17 17.22
CA GLY A 169 17.14 -39.60 17.23
C GLY A 169 18.19 -40.45 16.57
#